data_a15b33c0a590ae1ddc133fe515be6dc5
#
_entry.id   a15b33c0a590ae1ddc133fe515be6dc5
#
_cell.length_a   1.000
_cell.length_b   1.000
_cell.length_c   1.000
_cell.angle_alpha   90.00
_cell.angle_beta   90.00
_cell.angle_gamma   90.00
#
_symmetry.space_group_name_H-M   'P 1'
#
loop_
_entity.id
_entity.type
_entity.pdbx_description
1 polymer ?
#
loop_
_entity_poly.entity_id
_entity_poly.type
_entity_poly.pdbx_seq_one_letter_code
_entity_poly.pdbx_strand_id
1 'polypeptide(L)'
;HNQGWTGFTSFIAWPVQLEHNVFGRRNRGRNRTELGTGPTEYLRHVAISRLFFDNIDHIQASWPTMGLDIAQMALFGGADDIGSTMMEENVVSASGTDKTCALEVELQDAVSRAGFIPRRRDSDYNLLPTPLVATDAQTYPAPPPLQP
;
A
#
# COMPACT_ATOMS: atom_id res chain seq x y z
N HIS A 1 4.84 -7.22 -31.02
CA HIS A 1 6.09 -6.51 -31.29
C HIS A 1 5.98 -5.14 -30.64
N ASN A 2 6.67 -4.95 -29.54
CA ASN A 2 6.65 -3.74 -28.71
C ASN A 2 7.35 -2.61 -29.47
N GLN A 3 6.57 -1.78 -30.14
CA GLN A 3 7.08 -0.51 -30.67
C GLN A 3 7.30 0.47 -29.53
N GLY A 4 8.37 0.28 -28.75
CA GLY A 4 8.78 1.26 -27.73
C GLY A 4 7.85 1.42 -26.51
N TRP A 5 6.85 0.53 -26.35
CA TRP A 5 5.97 0.55 -25.18
C TRP A 5 6.59 -0.26 -24.03
N THR A 6 6.86 0.42 -22.93
CA THR A 6 7.55 -0.17 -21.77
C THR A 6 6.60 -0.90 -20.81
N GLY A 7 5.28 -0.91 -21.09
CA GLY A 7 4.29 -1.55 -20.25
C GLY A 7 3.85 -0.67 -19.07
N PHE A 8 3.31 -1.32 -18.04
CA PHE A 8 2.94 -0.66 -16.78
C PHE A 8 4.11 -0.67 -15.83
N THR A 9 4.39 0.46 -15.20
CA THR A 9 5.48 0.58 -14.22
C THR A 9 5.08 -0.06 -12.88
N SER A 10 3.81 0.08 -12.50
CA SER A 10 3.32 -0.44 -11.23
C SER A 10 1.84 -0.81 -11.29
N PHE A 11 1.44 -1.69 -10.38
CA PHE A 11 0.06 -2.05 -10.12
C PHE A 11 -0.33 -1.62 -8.70
N ILE A 12 -1.49 -0.96 -8.58
CA ILE A 12 -2.04 -0.51 -7.30
C ILE A 12 -3.49 -0.96 -7.23
N ALA A 13 -3.82 -1.81 -6.26
CA ALA A 13 -5.20 -2.18 -5.99
C ALA A 13 -5.85 -1.13 -5.08
N TRP A 14 -6.94 -0.54 -5.54
CA TRP A 14 -7.74 0.40 -4.76
C TRP A 14 -9.11 -0.20 -4.47
N PRO A 15 -9.37 -0.65 -3.24
CA PRO A 15 -10.69 -1.09 -2.84
C PRO A 15 -11.72 0.03 -2.96
N VAL A 16 -12.92 -0.32 -3.44
CA VAL A 16 -14.00 0.64 -3.52
C VAL A 16 -14.38 1.13 -2.13
N GLN A 17 -14.43 2.44 -1.96
CA GLN A 17 -14.93 3.07 -0.75
C GLN A 17 -16.44 3.26 -0.89
N LEU A 18 -17.19 2.93 0.16
CA LEU A 18 -18.66 2.92 0.10
C LEU A 18 -19.29 4.17 0.72
N GLU A 19 -18.51 4.93 1.48
CA GLU A 19 -18.94 6.13 2.18
C GLU A 19 -19.14 7.29 1.20
N HIS A 20 -20.17 8.10 1.46
CA HIS A 20 -20.44 9.38 0.79
C HIS A 20 -20.55 9.36 -0.75
N ASN A 21 -20.65 8.18 -1.38
CA ASN A 21 -20.80 8.07 -2.83
C ASN A 21 -22.15 7.46 -3.25
N VAL A 22 -22.47 7.56 -4.54
CA VAL A 22 -23.74 7.08 -5.09
C VAL A 22 -23.89 5.58 -4.97
N PHE A 23 -22.80 4.83 -5.19
CA PHE A 23 -22.80 3.38 -5.13
C PHE A 23 -23.13 2.87 -3.72
N GLY A 24 -22.47 3.40 -2.71
CA GLY A 24 -22.76 3.05 -1.31
C GLY A 24 -24.16 3.46 -0.88
N ARG A 25 -24.66 4.64 -1.32
CA ARG A 25 -26.04 5.07 -1.03
C ARG A 25 -27.08 4.15 -1.67
N ARG A 26 -26.89 3.71 -2.90
CA ARG A 26 -27.81 2.81 -3.61
C ARG A 26 -27.85 1.40 -3.02
N ASN A 27 -26.78 1.00 -2.36
CA ASN A 27 -26.64 -0.33 -1.76
C ASN A 27 -26.76 -0.31 -0.23
N ARG A 28 -27.36 0.73 0.35
CA ARG A 28 -27.67 0.77 1.79
C ARG A 28 -28.48 -0.47 2.18
N GLY A 29 -28.03 -1.18 3.20
CA GLY A 29 -28.67 -2.41 3.67
C GLY A 29 -28.03 -3.70 3.14
N ARG A 30 -27.12 -3.63 2.17
CA ARG A 30 -26.25 -4.76 1.86
C ARG A 30 -25.04 -4.78 2.81
N ASN A 31 -24.56 -5.97 3.11
CA ASN A 31 -23.42 -6.10 4.00
C ASN A 31 -22.19 -5.46 3.35
N ARG A 32 -21.47 -4.66 4.11
CA ARG A 32 -20.22 -4.01 3.69
C ARG A 32 -19.17 -5.03 3.21
N THR A 33 -19.15 -6.21 3.81
CA THR A 33 -18.29 -7.32 3.40
C THR A 33 -18.65 -7.93 2.03
N GLU A 34 -19.87 -7.71 1.56
CA GLU A 34 -20.28 -8.18 0.22
C GLU A 34 -19.93 -7.19 -0.89
N LEU A 35 -19.81 -5.92 -0.56
CA LEU A 35 -19.63 -4.84 -1.53
C LEU A 35 -18.23 -4.24 -1.50
N GLY A 36 -17.56 -4.33 -0.37
CA GLY A 36 -16.22 -3.80 -0.16
C GLY A 36 -15.19 -4.91 0.05
N THR A 37 -13.94 -4.53 0.02
CA THR A 37 -12.82 -5.43 0.28
C THR A 37 -12.32 -5.22 1.70
N GLY A 38 -12.37 -6.26 2.53
CA GLY A 38 -11.77 -6.25 3.85
C GLY A 38 -10.24 -6.46 3.79
N PRO A 39 -9.54 -6.27 4.92
CA PRO A 39 -8.09 -6.42 4.99
C PRO A 39 -7.57 -7.76 4.48
N THR A 40 -8.20 -8.86 4.86
CA THR A 40 -7.80 -10.21 4.44
C THR A 40 -7.91 -10.41 2.93
N GLU A 41 -8.99 -9.93 2.34
CA GLU A 41 -9.20 -10.00 0.89
C GLU A 41 -8.19 -9.12 0.15
N TYR A 42 -7.95 -7.92 0.66
CA TYR A 42 -6.96 -7.02 0.09
C TYR A 42 -5.55 -7.65 0.09
N LEU A 43 -5.10 -8.18 1.22
CA LEU A 43 -3.79 -8.83 1.33
C LEU A 43 -3.67 -10.06 0.41
N ARG A 44 -4.74 -10.86 0.31
CA ARG A 44 -4.81 -11.97 -0.66
C ARG A 44 -4.70 -11.46 -2.10
N HIS A 45 -5.39 -10.38 -2.42
CA HIS A 45 -5.34 -9.78 -3.75
C HIS A 45 -3.94 -9.29 -4.10
N VAL A 46 -3.25 -8.61 -3.18
CA VAL A 46 -1.85 -8.19 -3.36
C VAL A 46 -0.95 -9.39 -3.64
N ALA A 47 -1.07 -10.46 -2.84
CA ALA A 47 -0.26 -11.66 -3.01
C ALA A 47 -0.51 -12.36 -4.36
N ILE A 48 -1.78 -12.48 -4.76
CA ILE A 48 -2.14 -13.05 -6.07
C ILE A 48 -1.62 -12.16 -7.19
N SER A 49 -1.73 -10.84 -7.07
CA SER A 49 -1.22 -9.90 -8.07
C SER A 49 0.29 -10.05 -8.26
N ARG A 50 1.06 -10.21 -7.19
CA ARG A 50 2.51 -10.46 -7.26
C ARG A 50 2.84 -11.76 -8.00
N LEU A 51 2.05 -12.81 -7.80
CA LEU A 51 2.26 -14.08 -8.49
C LEU A 51 1.78 -14.07 -9.94
N PHE A 52 0.78 -13.26 -10.25
CA PHE A 52 0.16 -13.22 -11.58
C PHE A 52 0.84 -12.26 -12.54
N PHE A 53 1.28 -11.10 -12.07
CA PHE A 53 1.91 -10.09 -12.91
C PHE A 53 3.42 -10.31 -12.98
N ASP A 54 3.86 -11.08 -13.98
CA ASP A 54 5.28 -11.29 -14.30
C ASP A 54 5.90 -10.15 -15.11
N ASN A 55 5.06 -9.26 -15.65
CA ASN A 55 5.43 -8.14 -16.51
C ASN A 55 5.22 -6.76 -15.84
N ILE A 56 4.90 -6.72 -14.56
CA ILE A 56 4.79 -5.49 -13.76
C ILE A 56 5.72 -5.60 -12.56
N ASP A 57 6.79 -4.81 -12.59
CA ASP A 57 7.87 -4.93 -11.62
C ASP A 57 7.43 -4.53 -10.21
N HIS A 58 6.53 -3.54 -10.08
CA HIS A 58 6.17 -2.94 -8.81
C HIS A 58 4.71 -3.17 -8.45
N ILE A 59 4.47 -3.65 -7.23
CA ILE A 59 3.14 -3.75 -6.61
C ILE A 59 3.09 -2.80 -5.43
N GLN A 60 2.26 -1.77 -5.54
CA GLN A 60 2.12 -0.77 -4.50
C GLN A 60 0.97 -1.10 -3.55
N ALA A 61 1.24 -1.05 -2.26
CA ALA A 61 0.22 -1.10 -1.22
C ALA A 61 -0.48 0.26 -1.07
N SER A 62 -1.81 0.24 -1.01
CA SER A 62 -2.61 1.46 -0.90
C SER A 62 -2.93 1.79 0.56
N TRP A 63 -2.06 2.55 1.22
CA TRP A 63 -2.34 3.06 2.57
C TRP A 63 -3.52 4.06 2.61
N PRO A 64 -3.80 4.88 1.56
CA PRO A 64 -4.93 5.79 1.63
C PRO A 64 -6.29 5.10 1.77
N THR A 65 -6.43 3.91 1.20
CA THR A 65 -7.69 3.15 1.23
C THR A 65 -7.76 2.13 2.36
N MET A 66 -6.62 1.58 2.79
CA MET A 66 -6.55 0.47 3.73
C MET A 66 -5.90 0.81 5.08
N GLY A 67 -5.29 1.99 5.18
CA GLY A 67 -4.50 2.39 6.33
C GLY A 67 -3.06 1.85 6.31
N LEU A 68 -2.19 2.48 7.11
CA LEU A 68 -0.77 2.15 7.16
C LEU A 68 -0.49 0.73 7.67
N ASP A 69 -1.27 0.24 8.63
CA ASP A 69 -1.06 -1.10 9.20
C ASP A 69 -1.29 -2.21 8.16
N ILE A 70 -2.33 -2.07 7.35
CA ILE A 70 -2.60 -3.03 6.28
C ILE A 70 -1.59 -2.88 5.14
N ALA A 71 -1.19 -1.66 4.81
CA ALA A 71 -0.14 -1.43 3.83
C ALA A 71 1.20 -2.03 4.28
N GLN A 72 1.55 -1.92 5.56
CA GLN A 72 2.71 -2.58 6.16
C GLN A 72 2.62 -4.11 6.01
N MET A 73 1.47 -4.71 6.30
CA MET A 73 1.25 -6.15 6.13
C MET A 73 1.34 -6.60 4.66
N ALA A 74 0.93 -5.74 3.73
CA ALA A 74 0.99 -6.04 2.31
C ALA A 74 2.43 -6.22 1.78
N LEU A 75 3.44 -5.64 2.44
CA LEU A 75 4.85 -5.87 2.12
C LEU A 75 5.24 -7.36 2.27
N PHE A 76 4.70 -8.05 3.27
CA PHE A 76 4.89 -9.50 3.40
C PHE A 76 4.13 -10.30 2.34
N GLY A 77 3.08 -9.73 1.77
CA GLY A 77 2.29 -10.32 0.69
C GLY A 77 2.88 -10.10 -0.70
N GLY A 78 4.03 -9.42 -0.81
CA GLY A 78 4.70 -9.18 -2.09
C GLY A 78 4.55 -7.78 -2.66
N ALA A 79 3.95 -6.83 -1.93
CA ALA A 79 4.11 -5.43 -2.25
C ALA A 79 5.57 -5.01 -1.99
N ASP A 80 6.13 -4.22 -2.87
CA ASP A 80 7.49 -3.67 -2.76
C ASP A 80 7.48 -2.13 -2.63
N ASP A 81 6.31 -1.54 -2.63
CA ASP A 81 6.10 -0.10 -2.50
C ASP A 81 4.92 0.18 -1.56
N ILE A 82 5.10 1.12 -0.65
CA ILE A 82 4.03 1.56 0.27
C ILE A 82 3.34 2.85 -0.20
N GLY A 83 3.74 3.38 -1.34
CA GLY A 83 3.16 4.57 -1.95
C GLY A 83 3.89 5.88 -1.64
N SER A 84 3.24 6.98 -1.96
CA SER A 84 3.79 8.31 -1.80
C SER A 84 3.31 9.00 -0.53
N THR A 85 4.10 9.99 -0.09
CA THR A 85 3.62 11.00 0.85
C THR A 85 2.57 11.85 0.15
N MET A 86 1.32 11.68 0.47
CA MET A 86 0.28 12.58 0.00
C MET A 86 0.18 13.77 0.93
N MET A 87 0.29 14.98 0.38
CA MET A 87 0.01 16.19 1.15
C MET A 87 -1.49 16.39 1.33
N GLU A 88 -2.28 15.95 0.35
CA GLU A 88 -3.73 16.05 0.35
C GLU A 88 -4.31 14.98 -0.59
N GLU A 89 -5.24 14.16 -0.07
CA GLU A 89 -5.97 13.18 -0.85
C GLU A 89 -7.47 13.46 -0.76
N ASN A 90 -7.97 14.14 -1.80
CA ASN A 90 -9.35 14.61 -1.82
C ASN A 90 -10.35 13.57 -2.35
N VAL A 91 -9.92 12.60 -3.14
CA VAL A 91 -10.81 11.62 -3.77
C VAL A 91 -11.22 10.55 -2.77
N VAL A 92 -10.26 9.99 -2.05
CA VAL A 92 -10.51 8.95 -1.04
C VAL A 92 -11.12 9.57 0.22
N SER A 93 -10.67 10.76 0.62
CA SER A 93 -11.22 11.48 1.78
C SER A 93 -12.68 11.87 1.58
N ALA A 94 -13.09 12.27 0.38
CA ALA A 94 -14.49 12.52 0.03
C ALA A 94 -15.37 11.28 0.22
N SER A 95 -14.79 10.08 0.26
CA SER A 95 -15.46 8.81 0.51
C SER A 95 -15.41 8.35 1.97
N GLY A 96 -14.93 9.20 2.91
CA GLY A 96 -15.00 8.97 4.35
C GLY A 96 -13.73 8.34 4.97
N THR A 97 -12.57 8.48 4.32
CA THR A 97 -11.29 8.07 4.91
C THR A 97 -10.77 9.18 5.84
N ASP A 98 -10.46 8.81 7.09
CA ASP A 98 -10.03 9.79 8.11
C ASP A 98 -8.60 10.30 7.89
N LYS A 99 -7.71 9.47 7.31
CA LYS A 99 -6.32 9.82 7.07
C LYS A 99 -6.09 10.20 5.60
N THR A 100 -5.89 11.48 5.36
CA THR A 100 -5.74 12.07 4.01
C THR A 100 -4.30 12.36 3.63
N CYS A 101 -3.38 12.28 4.58
CA CYS A 101 -1.95 12.52 4.37
C CYS A 101 -1.11 11.53 5.18
N ALA A 102 0.11 11.28 4.72
CA ALA A 102 1.12 10.57 5.47
C ALA A 102 2.46 11.28 5.29
N LEU A 103 3.16 11.48 6.39
CA LEU A 103 4.51 12.01 6.37
C LEU A 103 5.51 10.92 5.93
N GLU A 104 6.60 11.34 5.34
CA GLU A 104 7.67 10.40 4.95
C GLU A 104 8.16 9.56 6.14
N VAL A 105 8.28 10.17 7.31
CA VAL A 105 8.70 9.49 8.54
C VAL A 105 7.73 8.37 8.94
N GLU A 106 6.43 8.55 8.75
CA GLU A 106 5.43 7.53 9.07
C GLU A 106 5.52 6.34 8.11
N LEU A 107 5.77 6.61 6.83
CA LEU A 107 5.98 5.56 5.82
C LEU A 107 7.29 4.80 6.09
N GLN A 108 8.38 5.50 6.39
CA GLN A 108 9.66 4.89 6.75
C GLN A 108 9.54 4.02 8.00
N ASP A 109 8.82 4.49 9.01
CA ASP A 109 8.57 3.74 10.26
C ASP A 109 7.75 2.47 9.98
N ALA A 110 6.69 2.57 9.17
CA ALA A 110 5.88 1.40 8.80
C ALA A 110 6.72 0.32 8.07
N VAL A 111 7.56 0.74 7.11
CA VAL A 111 8.47 -0.18 6.40
C VAL A 111 9.51 -0.80 7.35
N SER A 112 10.09 0.01 8.23
CA SER A 112 11.10 -0.44 9.19
C SER A 112 10.53 -1.42 10.21
N ARG A 113 9.33 -1.16 10.73
CA ARG A 113 8.63 -2.07 11.64
C ARG A 113 8.26 -3.40 10.99
N ALA A 114 8.07 -3.42 9.68
CA ALA A 114 7.92 -4.67 8.93
C ALA A 114 9.24 -5.42 8.73
N GLY A 115 10.38 -4.88 9.18
CA GLY A 115 11.69 -5.50 9.03
C GLY A 115 12.35 -5.26 7.67
N PHE A 116 11.81 -4.36 6.87
CA PHE A 116 12.38 -3.96 5.58
C PHE A 116 13.18 -2.65 5.70
N ILE A 117 14.07 -2.41 4.76
CA ILE A 117 14.85 -1.17 4.68
C ILE A 117 14.10 -0.18 3.79
N PRO A 118 13.58 0.94 4.34
CA PRO A 118 12.90 1.93 3.53
C PRO A 118 13.84 2.56 2.51
N ARG A 119 13.35 2.72 1.29
CA ARG A 119 14.05 3.40 0.21
C ARG A 119 13.13 4.43 -0.42
N ARG A 120 13.67 5.62 -0.63
CA ARG A 120 12.99 6.70 -1.34
C ARG A 120 13.09 6.48 -2.84
N ARG A 121 12.05 6.78 -3.56
CA ARG A 121 11.99 6.70 -5.02
C ARG A 121 11.31 7.92 -5.63
N ASP A 122 11.55 8.16 -6.91
CA ASP A 122 10.77 9.09 -7.73
C ASP A 122 9.56 8.38 -8.39
N SER A 123 8.84 9.10 -9.26
CA SER A 123 7.67 8.56 -9.96
C SER A 123 8.03 7.51 -11.01
N ASP A 124 9.26 7.48 -11.45
CA ASP A 124 9.79 6.52 -12.42
C ASP A 124 10.46 5.31 -11.73
N TYR A 125 10.29 5.17 -10.42
CA TYR A 125 10.88 4.14 -9.56
C TYR A 125 12.41 4.16 -9.47
N ASN A 126 13.06 5.27 -9.84
CA ASN A 126 14.48 5.45 -9.57
C ASN A 126 14.71 5.68 -8.08
N LEU A 127 15.67 4.93 -7.51
CA LEU A 127 16.01 5.09 -6.10
C LEU A 127 16.70 6.43 -5.86
N LEU A 128 16.21 7.16 -4.88
CA LEU A 128 16.76 8.44 -4.44
C LEU A 128 17.53 8.29 -3.12
N PRO A 129 18.45 9.23 -2.80
CA PRO A 129 19.03 9.28 -1.48
C PRO A 129 17.94 9.36 -0.41
N THR A 130 17.94 8.42 0.51
CA THR A 130 16.96 8.33 1.59
C THR A 130 17.64 8.80 2.86
N PRO A 131 17.34 10.02 3.36
CA PRO A 131 17.72 10.38 4.70
C PRO A 131 16.95 9.47 5.65
N LEU A 132 17.65 8.54 6.27
CA LEU A 132 17.05 7.74 7.35
C LEU A 132 16.75 8.73 8.47
N VAL A 133 15.47 8.92 8.76
CA VAL A 133 15.07 9.61 9.98
C VAL A 133 15.52 8.70 11.11
N ALA A 134 16.39 9.22 11.98
CA ALA A 134 16.76 8.53 13.20
C ALA A 134 15.48 8.39 14.04
N THR A 135 14.76 7.31 13.84
CA THR A 135 13.81 6.83 14.84
C THR A 135 14.66 6.48 16.03
N ASP A 136 14.36 7.03 17.20
CA ASP A 136 14.92 6.56 18.44
C ASP A 136 14.77 5.03 18.43
N ALA A 137 15.88 4.37 18.18
CA ALA A 137 15.91 2.95 17.88
C ALA A 137 15.50 2.17 19.13
N GLN A 138 14.21 1.95 19.27
CA GLN A 138 13.77 0.70 19.88
C GLN A 138 14.17 -0.37 18.86
N THR A 139 15.36 -0.90 19.07
CA THR A 139 15.84 -2.09 18.39
C THR A 139 14.81 -3.19 18.60
N TYR A 140 13.94 -3.37 17.59
CA TYR A 140 13.12 -4.57 17.56
C TYR A 140 14.09 -5.75 17.40
N PRO A 141 14.08 -6.71 18.32
CA PRO A 141 14.90 -7.90 18.17
C PRO A 141 14.53 -8.55 16.83
N ALA A 142 15.57 -8.94 16.07
CA ALA A 142 15.35 -9.70 14.85
C ALA A 142 14.40 -10.88 15.14
N PRO A 143 13.42 -11.16 14.28
CA PRO A 143 12.57 -12.31 14.47
C PRO A 143 13.44 -13.57 14.58
N PRO A 144 13.09 -14.51 15.46
CA PRO A 144 13.84 -15.76 15.60
C PRO A 144 13.85 -16.47 14.24
N PRO A 145 14.98 -17.12 13.88
CA PRO A 145 15.04 -17.90 12.66
C PRO A 145 13.93 -18.95 12.66
N LEU A 146 13.26 -19.09 11.52
CA LEU A 146 12.27 -20.15 11.33
C LEU A 146 12.95 -21.50 11.62
N GLN A 147 12.43 -22.20 12.61
CA GLN A 147 12.92 -23.55 12.91
C GLN A 147 12.43 -24.49 11.79
N PRO A 148 13.27 -25.42 11.34
CA PRO A 148 12.94 -26.37 10.28
C PRO A 148 11.79 -27.31 10.65
#